data_c0cba3b0de419b1c4e79d6c5f0ec2ce9
#
_entry.id   c0cba3b0de419b1c4e79d6c5f0ec2ce9
#
_cell.length_a   1.000
_cell.length_b   1.000
_cell.length_c   1.000
_cell.angle_alpha   90.00
_cell.angle_beta   90.00
_cell.angle_gamma   90.00
#
_symmetry.space_group_name_H-M   'P 1'
#
loop_
_entity.id
_entity.type
_entity.pdbx_description
1 polymer ?
#
loop_
_entity_poly.entity_id
_entity_poly.type
_entity_poly.pdbx_seq_one_letter_code
_entity_poly.pdbx_strand_id
1 'polypeptide(L)'
;MTRTADGSAGDHDYGRTGAVYPRFRRPDERIAAAVHAALGDARTVLNVGAGAGSYEPTDRAVTPVEPSASMRAQRPPHLAPAIDAVAEALPFADDTFDAAMGTFTLHQWPDLRAGLAEVRRVTRGPVVFLTCDPAALASWWLAEYSPEVIAVEARRYPRIDEVVRLLGGQTEVHGVPIPLDCTDGFNDAYYGRPEMLLDPAARNACSAWSFVGAVDVARFEARLRGDLQSGAWDARYGPLRTRASFSGALRLLVARRSSESRRPAP
;
A
#
# COMPACT_ATOMS: atom_id res chain seq x y z
N MET A 1 -16.72 -9.92 -12.52
CA MET A 1 -16.26 -8.53 -12.27
C MET A 1 -15.53 -8.02 -13.50
N THR A 2 -15.83 -6.78 -13.93
CA THR A 2 -15.25 -6.19 -15.15
C THR A 2 -13.94 -5.49 -14.75
N ARG A 3 -12.81 -5.96 -15.27
CA ARG A 3 -11.52 -5.24 -15.19
C ARG A 3 -11.60 -3.93 -15.98
N THR A 4 -10.80 -2.93 -15.63
CA THR A 4 -10.60 -1.73 -16.45
C THR A 4 -9.93 -2.04 -17.78
N ALA A 5 -9.86 -1.07 -18.68
CA ALA A 5 -9.27 -1.26 -20.02
C ALA A 5 -7.78 -1.68 -19.96
N ASP A 6 -7.03 -1.28 -18.92
CA ASP A 6 -5.63 -1.68 -18.72
C ASP A 6 -5.48 -3.00 -17.91
N GLY A 7 -6.60 -3.63 -17.54
CA GLY A 7 -6.64 -4.86 -16.76
C GLY A 7 -6.72 -4.68 -15.25
N SER A 8 -6.64 -3.45 -14.71
CA SER A 8 -6.75 -3.19 -13.27
C SER A 8 -8.04 -3.76 -12.70
N ALA A 9 -7.96 -4.40 -11.54
CA ALA A 9 -9.08 -5.06 -10.89
C ALA A 9 -9.89 -4.12 -9.98
N GLY A 10 -9.28 -3.04 -9.50
CA GLY A 10 -9.88 -2.10 -8.56
C GLY A 10 -10.56 -0.89 -9.22
N ASP A 11 -10.78 0.14 -8.41
CA ASP A 11 -11.47 1.38 -8.78
C ASP A 11 -10.58 2.41 -9.49
N HIS A 12 -9.25 2.20 -9.52
CA HIS A 12 -8.28 3.10 -10.12
C HIS A 12 -7.68 2.53 -11.41
N ASP A 13 -7.68 3.36 -12.46
CA ASP A 13 -7.07 3.02 -13.76
C ASP A 13 -5.62 3.53 -13.81
N TYR A 14 -4.67 2.63 -13.60
CA TYR A 14 -3.24 2.92 -13.65
C TYR A 14 -2.74 3.25 -15.06
N GLY A 15 -3.48 2.93 -16.11
CA GLY A 15 -3.16 3.33 -17.48
C GLY A 15 -3.07 4.86 -17.66
N ARG A 16 -3.81 5.62 -16.83
CA ARG A 16 -3.87 7.08 -16.86
C ARG A 16 -2.82 7.78 -16.00
N THR A 17 -2.37 7.16 -14.91
CA THR A 17 -1.52 7.80 -13.88
C THR A 17 -0.13 7.19 -13.77
N GLY A 18 0.09 6.03 -14.39
CA GLY A 18 1.31 5.25 -14.23
C GLY A 18 2.61 5.95 -14.64
N ALA A 19 2.59 6.89 -15.59
CA ALA A 19 3.82 7.50 -16.13
C ALA A 19 4.62 8.33 -15.10
N VAL A 20 3.97 8.96 -14.11
CA VAL A 20 4.63 9.76 -13.05
C VAL A 20 4.85 8.97 -11.76
N TYR A 21 4.23 7.81 -11.64
CA TYR A 21 4.25 6.96 -10.45
C TYR A 21 5.68 6.63 -9.96
N PRO A 22 6.63 6.17 -10.79
CA PRO A 22 7.97 5.77 -10.33
C PRO A 22 8.81 6.93 -9.79
N ARG A 23 8.49 8.19 -10.13
CA ARG A 23 9.22 9.35 -9.63
C ARG A 23 9.00 9.58 -8.13
N PHE A 24 7.79 9.33 -7.65
CA PHE A 24 7.37 9.60 -6.28
C PHE A 24 7.19 8.32 -5.44
N ARG A 25 6.83 7.21 -6.07
CA ARG A 25 6.58 5.94 -5.39
C ARG A 25 7.80 5.03 -5.48
N ARG A 26 8.82 5.36 -4.70
CA ARG A 26 10.06 4.59 -4.59
C ARG A 26 10.13 3.95 -3.21
N PRO A 27 10.27 2.61 -3.12
CA PRO A 27 10.32 1.93 -1.83
C PRO A 27 11.33 2.58 -0.88
N ASP A 28 10.92 2.83 0.35
CA ASP A 28 11.83 3.25 1.41
C ASP A 28 12.49 2.01 2.02
N GLU A 29 13.82 2.00 2.08
CA GLU A 29 14.59 0.84 2.53
C GLU A 29 14.28 0.43 3.97
N ARG A 30 13.93 1.39 4.84
CA ARG A 30 13.56 1.13 6.24
C ARG A 30 12.21 0.44 6.35
N ILE A 31 11.25 0.83 5.49
CA ILE A 31 9.95 0.18 5.38
C ILE A 31 10.12 -1.20 4.73
N ALA A 32 10.93 -1.29 3.66
CA ALA A 32 11.25 -2.56 3.00
C ALA A 32 11.86 -3.57 4.00
N ALA A 33 12.80 -3.13 4.84
CA ALA A 33 13.41 -3.98 5.85
C ALA A 33 12.37 -4.58 6.82
N ALA A 34 11.36 -3.81 7.24
CA ALA A 34 10.28 -4.31 8.08
C ALA A 34 9.44 -5.38 7.37
N VAL A 35 9.09 -5.16 6.09
CA VAL A 35 8.36 -6.14 5.26
C VAL A 35 9.19 -7.42 5.09
N HIS A 36 10.47 -7.29 4.72
CA HIS A 36 11.36 -8.44 4.48
C HIS A 36 11.60 -9.26 5.76
N ALA A 37 11.78 -8.60 6.91
CA ALA A 37 11.93 -9.28 8.20
C ALA A 37 10.67 -10.09 8.57
N ALA A 38 9.48 -9.59 8.25
CA ALA A 38 8.23 -10.28 8.52
C ALA A 38 8.01 -11.55 7.65
N LEU A 39 8.67 -11.63 6.47
CA LEU A 39 8.67 -12.82 5.62
C LEU A 39 9.51 -13.97 6.21
N GLY A 40 10.39 -13.70 7.20
CA GLY A 40 11.26 -14.69 7.81
C GLY A 40 12.19 -15.37 6.82
N ASP A 41 12.39 -16.68 7.01
CA ASP A 41 13.30 -17.51 6.19
C ASP A 41 12.66 -18.05 4.90
N ALA A 42 11.53 -17.49 4.47
CA ALA A 42 10.84 -17.89 3.25
C ALA A 42 11.77 -17.78 2.03
N ARG A 43 11.87 -18.85 1.24
CA ARG A 43 12.67 -18.91 0.02
C ARG A 43 11.86 -18.56 -1.21
N THR A 44 10.58 -18.91 -1.21
CA THR A 44 9.62 -18.61 -2.28
C THR A 44 8.54 -17.70 -1.76
N VAL A 45 8.37 -16.54 -2.39
CA VAL A 45 7.43 -15.50 -1.97
C VAL A 45 6.47 -15.17 -3.11
N LEU A 46 5.18 -15.24 -2.84
CA LEU A 46 4.16 -14.69 -3.73
C LEU A 46 3.98 -13.20 -3.42
N ASN A 47 4.05 -12.32 -4.43
CA ASN A 47 3.67 -10.91 -4.28
C ASN A 47 2.36 -10.66 -5.03
N VAL A 48 1.27 -10.34 -4.31
CA VAL A 48 -0.08 -10.17 -4.87
C VAL A 48 -0.42 -8.69 -5.00
N GLY A 49 -0.78 -8.26 -6.21
CA GLY A 49 -0.89 -6.84 -6.56
C GLY A 49 0.48 -6.19 -6.59
N ALA A 50 1.40 -6.85 -7.27
CA ALA A 50 2.83 -6.55 -7.26
C ALA A 50 3.19 -5.19 -7.89
N GLY A 51 2.28 -4.63 -8.68
CA GLY A 51 2.52 -3.36 -9.37
C GLY A 51 3.82 -3.38 -10.18
N ALA A 52 4.56 -2.30 -10.08
CA ALA A 52 5.90 -2.19 -10.68
C ALA A 52 7.01 -2.90 -9.87
N GLY A 53 6.68 -3.62 -8.80
CA GLY A 53 7.65 -4.39 -8.00
C GLY A 53 8.16 -3.70 -6.75
N SER A 54 7.42 -2.70 -6.25
CA SER A 54 7.78 -2.02 -5.01
C SER A 54 7.86 -2.99 -3.83
N TYR A 55 8.90 -2.84 -3.00
CA TYR A 55 9.15 -3.66 -1.81
C TYR A 55 9.44 -5.14 -2.05
N GLU A 56 9.61 -5.60 -3.28
CA GLU A 56 10.02 -6.99 -3.54
C GLU A 56 11.43 -7.26 -3.00
N PRO A 57 11.64 -8.33 -2.21
CA PRO A 57 12.97 -8.74 -1.80
C PRO A 57 13.76 -9.27 -3.01
N THR A 58 15.07 -8.99 -3.06
CA THR A 58 15.96 -9.42 -4.13
C THR A 58 16.81 -10.63 -3.76
N ASP A 59 16.74 -11.07 -2.51
CA ASP A 59 17.54 -12.17 -1.93
C ASP A 59 16.84 -13.55 -1.99
N ARG A 60 15.64 -13.59 -2.56
CA ARG A 60 14.80 -14.81 -2.62
C ARG A 60 13.95 -14.85 -3.89
N ALA A 61 13.38 -16.02 -4.20
CA ALA A 61 12.54 -16.18 -5.39
C ALA A 61 11.16 -15.53 -5.17
N VAL A 62 10.87 -14.47 -5.90
CA VAL A 62 9.55 -13.81 -5.90
C VAL A 62 8.76 -14.18 -7.14
N THR A 63 7.51 -14.59 -6.95
CA THR A 63 6.52 -14.78 -8.01
C THR A 63 5.49 -13.65 -7.91
N PRO A 64 5.55 -12.62 -8.77
CA PRO A 64 4.63 -11.50 -8.73
C PRO A 64 3.34 -11.79 -9.52
N VAL A 65 2.21 -11.32 -9.00
CA VAL A 65 0.90 -11.31 -9.66
C VAL A 65 0.38 -9.88 -9.73
N GLU A 66 0.02 -9.42 -10.93
CA GLU A 66 -0.47 -8.06 -11.16
C GLU A 66 -1.44 -8.02 -12.35
N PRO A 67 -2.72 -7.63 -12.15
CA PRO A 67 -3.70 -7.60 -13.24
C PRO A 67 -3.53 -6.41 -14.21
N SER A 68 -2.95 -5.29 -13.76
CA SER A 68 -2.77 -4.10 -14.61
C SER A 68 -1.62 -4.28 -15.59
N ALA A 69 -1.92 -4.22 -16.88
CA ALA A 69 -0.91 -4.29 -17.94
C ALA A 69 0.08 -3.12 -17.89
N SER A 70 -0.40 -1.91 -17.56
CA SER A 70 0.44 -0.72 -17.43
C SER A 70 1.42 -0.82 -16.26
N MET A 71 1.01 -1.42 -15.15
CA MET A 71 1.89 -1.65 -14.01
C MET A 71 2.91 -2.76 -14.30
N ARG A 72 2.49 -3.85 -14.97
CA ARG A 72 3.44 -4.90 -15.42
C ARG A 72 4.51 -4.35 -16.35
N ALA A 73 4.13 -3.46 -17.27
CA ALA A 73 5.07 -2.84 -18.23
C ALA A 73 6.11 -1.91 -17.58
N GLN A 74 5.85 -1.42 -16.36
CA GLN A 74 6.77 -0.55 -15.60
C GLN A 74 7.74 -1.33 -14.73
N ARG A 75 7.65 -2.66 -14.67
CA ARG A 75 8.54 -3.47 -13.83
C ARG A 75 9.97 -3.38 -14.35
N PRO A 76 10.95 -3.11 -13.46
CA PRO A 76 12.36 -3.12 -13.82
C PRO A 76 12.79 -4.48 -14.38
N PRO A 77 13.69 -4.53 -15.37
CA PRO A 77 14.09 -5.77 -16.03
C PRO A 77 14.84 -6.77 -15.15
N HIS A 78 15.32 -6.34 -13.98
CA HIS A 78 15.97 -7.23 -13.01
C HIS A 78 14.96 -7.95 -12.09
N LEU A 79 13.70 -7.54 -12.09
CA LEU A 79 12.64 -8.22 -11.36
C LEU A 79 11.92 -9.24 -12.26
N ALA A 80 11.40 -10.31 -11.66
CA ALA A 80 10.61 -11.30 -12.38
C ALA A 80 9.38 -10.65 -13.06
N PRO A 81 9.02 -11.05 -14.30
CA PRO A 81 7.81 -10.59 -14.95
C PRO A 81 6.57 -11.01 -14.15
N ALA A 82 5.61 -10.11 -13.99
CA ALA A 82 4.41 -10.42 -13.24
C ALA A 82 3.39 -11.20 -14.09
N ILE A 83 2.75 -12.17 -13.44
CA ILE A 83 1.68 -12.98 -14.02
C ILE A 83 0.39 -12.14 -14.02
N ASP A 84 -0.34 -12.17 -15.13
CA ASP A 84 -1.65 -11.54 -15.25
C ASP A 84 -2.71 -12.37 -14.52
N ALA A 85 -2.94 -12.07 -13.25
CA ALA A 85 -4.01 -12.66 -12.48
C ALA A 85 -4.49 -11.69 -11.39
N VAL A 86 -5.67 -11.96 -10.84
CA VAL A 86 -6.27 -11.21 -9.70
C VAL A 86 -6.10 -12.00 -8.42
N ALA A 87 -6.18 -11.29 -7.29
CA ALA A 87 -6.03 -11.90 -5.97
C ALA A 87 -7.09 -12.98 -5.71
N GLU A 88 -8.29 -12.82 -6.24
CA GLU A 88 -9.46 -13.69 -6.06
C GLU A 88 -9.38 -15.02 -6.83
N ALA A 89 -8.39 -15.17 -7.75
CA ALA A 89 -8.22 -16.37 -8.57
C ALA A 89 -6.74 -16.55 -8.90
N LEU A 90 -5.98 -17.04 -7.94
CA LEU A 90 -4.53 -17.26 -8.08
C LEU A 90 -4.27 -18.59 -8.82
N PRO A 91 -3.48 -18.59 -9.92
CA PRO A 91 -3.27 -19.77 -10.77
C PRO A 91 -2.19 -20.71 -10.19
N PHE A 92 -2.27 -21.01 -8.89
CA PHE A 92 -1.30 -21.85 -8.19
C PHE A 92 -2.00 -22.93 -7.37
N ALA A 93 -1.33 -24.05 -7.17
CA ALA A 93 -1.79 -25.09 -6.27
C ALA A 93 -1.73 -24.64 -4.79
N ASP A 94 -2.43 -25.35 -3.92
CA ASP A 94 -2.37 -25.13 -2.48
C ASP A 94 -0.94 -25.24 -1.97
N ASP A 95 -0.62 -24.46 -0.95
CA ASP A 95 0.67 -24.49 -0.25
C ASP A 95 1.91 -24.39 -1.17
N THR A 96 1.80 -23.66 -2.30
CA THR A 96 2.91 -23.49 -3.27
C THR A 96 4.05 -22.64 -2.69
N PHE A 97 3.72 -21.57 -1.95
CA PHE A 97 4.72 -20.58 -1.51
C PHE A 97 5.05 -20.69 -0.03
N ASP A 98 6.32 -20.41 0.32
CA ASP A 98 6.75 -20.31 1.72
C ASP A 98 6.11 -19.12 2.44
N ALA A 99 5.95 -17.99 1.73
CA ALA A 99 5.29 -16.80 2.23
C ALA A 99 4.55 -16.06 1.11
N ALA A 100 3.64 -15.17 1.49
CA ALA A 100 3.04 -14.21 0.58
C ALA A 100 3.17 -12.79 1.13
N MET A 101 3.21 -11.82 0.21
CA MET A 101 3.19 -10.40 0.54
C MET A 101 2.25 -9.62 -0.38
N GLY A 102 1.86 -8.44 0.08
CA GLY A 102 1.20 -7.43 -0.73
C GLY A 102 1.41 -6.06 -0.09
N THR A 103 1.73 -5.05 -0.90
CA THR A 103 2.00 -3.70 -0.41
C THR A 103 1.09 -2.70 -1.10
N PHE A 104 0.32 -1.93 -0.30
CA PHE A 104 -0.64 -0.94 -0.81
C PHE A 104 -1.61 -1.48 -1.87
N THR A 105 -2.07 -2.72 -1.72
CA THR A 105 -2.88 -3.42 -2.73
C THR A 105 -4.30 -3.76 -2.27
N LEU A 106 -4.53 -4.03 -0.98
CA LEU A 106 -5.81 -4.54 -0.46
C LEU A 106 -7.03 -3.69 -0.84
N HIS A 107 -6.86 -2.38 -0.96
CA HIS A 107 -7.91 -1.44 -1.36
C HIS A 107 -8.29 -1.53 -2.84
N GLN A 108 -7.54 -2.29 -3.63
CA GLN A 108 -7.81 -2.55 -5.05
C GLN A 108 -8.49 -3.91 -5.30
N TRP A 109 -8.73 -4.71 -4.25
CA TRP A 109 -9.32 -6.03 -4.40
C TRP A 109 -10.86 -5.94 -4.34
N PRO A 110 -11.57 -6.24 -5.44
CA PRO A 110 -13.03 -6.19 -5.48
C PRO A 110 -13.73 -7.12 -4.48
N ASP A 111 -13.14 -8.30 -4.21
CA ASP A 111 -13.59 -9.23 -3.19
C ASP A 111 -12.43 -9.56 -2.24
N LEU A 112 -12.32 -8.76 -1.19
CA LEU A 112 -11.27 -8.92 -0.17
C LEU A 112 -11.29 -10.31 0.46
N ARG A 113 -12.49 -10.89 0.71
CA ARG A 113 -12.63 -12.22 1.32
C ARG A 113 -12.07 -13.31 0.40
N ALA A 114 -12.47 -13.30 -0.87
CA ALA A 114 -12.00 -14.27 -1.84
C ALA A 114 -10.48 -14.14 -2.05
N GLY A 115 -9.96 -12.91 -2.18
CA GLY A 115 -8.53 -12.67 -2.35
C GLY A 115 -7.70 -13.14 -1.17
N LEU A 116 -8.11 -12.83 0.07
CA LEU A 116 -7.39 -13.29 1.27
C LEU A 116 -7.47 -14.82 1.43
N ALA A 117 -8.60 -15.44 1.08
CA ALA A 117 -8.73 -16.89 1.09
C ALA A 117 -7.78 -17.58 0.09
N GLU A 118 -7.67 -17.04 -1.14
CA GLU A 118 -6.75 -17.53 -2.16
C GLU A 118 -5.28 -17.37 -1.73
N VAL A 119 -4.92 -16.18 -1.21
CA VAL A 119 -3.55 -15.96 -0.69
C VAL A 119 -3.23 -16.99 0.41
N ARG A 120 -4.17 -17.25 1.31
CA ARG A 120 -3.99 -18.28 2.35
C ARG A 120 -3.91 -19.70 1.79
N ARG A 121 -4.72 -20.02 0.78
CA ARG A 121 -4.72 -21.34 0.13
C ARG A 121 -3.36 -21.68 -0.47
N VAL A 122 -2.76 -20.73 -1.19
CA VAL A 122 -1.49 -20.97 -1.91
C VAL A 122 -0.24 -20.78 -1.04
N THR A 123 -0.38 -20.32 0.23
CA THR A 123 0.74 -19.99 1.12
C THR A 123 0.77 -20.87 2.35
N ARG A 124 1.88 -21.60 2.58
CA ARG A 124 2.06 -22.46 3.77
C ARG A 124 2.59 -21.71 5.00
N GLY A 125 3.25 -20.56 4.83
CA GLY A 125 3.88 -19.78 5.90
C GLY A 125 3.22 -18.42 6.15
N PRO A 126 4.02 -17.40 6.51
CA PRO A 126 3.50 -16.08 6.82
C PRO A 126 2.88 -15.37 5.60
N VAL A 127 1.80 -14.63 5.85
CA VAL A 127 1.20 -13.69 4.91
C VAL A 127 1.40 -12.28 5.46
N VAL A 128 2.04 -11.41 4.69
CA VAL A 128 2.50 -10.09 5.11
C VAL A 128 1.84 -9.01 4.25
N PHE A 129 1.10 -8.10 4.86
CA PHE A 129 0.52 -6.95 4.15
C PHE A 129 1.01 -5.63 4.73
N LEU A 130 1.53 -4.76 3.86
CA LEU A 130 1.75 -3.35 4.16
C LEU A 130 0.54 -2.56 3.63
N THR A 131 -0.20 -1.91 4.53
CA THR A 131 -1.45 -1.21 4.19
C THR A 131 -1.69 0.00 5.08
N CYS A 132 -2.71 0.80 4.79
CA CYS A 132 -3.13 1.90 5.64
C CYS A 132 -4.34 1.51 6.49
N ASP A 133 -4.33 1.96 7.74
CA ASP A 133 -5.46 1.87 8.66
C ASP A 133 -6.42 3.04 8.42
N PRO A 134 -7.64 2.79 7.89
CA PRO A 134 -8.60 3.86 7.63
C PRO A 134 -8.98 4.65 8.88
N ALA A 135 -8.91 4.05 10.07
CA ALA A 135 -9.23 4.74 11.32
C ALA A 135 -8.16 5.75 11.77
N ALA A 136 -6.93 5.62 11.25
CA ALA A 136 -5.81 6.49 11.60
C ALA A 136 -5.52 7.58 10.56
N LEU A 137 -6.15 7.55 9.38
CA LEU A 137 -5.89 8.49 8.28
C LEU A 137 -6.16 9.96 8.65
N ALA A 138 -7.11 10.23 9.55
CA ALA A 138 -7.45 11.58 9.97
C ALA A 138 -6.53 12.13 11.09
N SER A 139 -5.44 11.46 11.45
CA SER A 139 -4.63 11.80 12.63
C SER A 139 -3.61 12.92 12.41
N TRP A 140 -3.55 13.54 11.23
CA TRP A 140 -2.56 14.55 10.88
C TRP A 140 -3.15 15.73 10.09
N TRP A 141 -2.34 16.75 9.79
CA TRP A 141 -2.76 18.03 9.24
C TRP A 141 -3.54 17.95 7.91
N LEU A 142 -3.29 16.92 7.08
CA LEU A 142 -4.00 16.79 5.80
C LEU A 142 -5.51 16.62 5.98
N ALA A 143 -5.95 16.01 7.07
CA ALA A 143 -7.38 15.89 7.38
C ALA A 143 -8.09 17.23 7.55
N GLU A 144 -7.35 18.26 7.97
CA GLU A 144 -7.90 19.61 8.09
C GLU A 144 -7.84 20.37 6.76
N TYR A 145 -6.81 20.15 5.95
CA TYR A 145 -6.60 20.88 4.68
C TYR A 145 -7.36 20.26 3.51
N SER A 146 -7.50 18.95 3.47
CA SER A 146 -8.25 18.20 2.44
C SER A 146 -8.97 17.01 3.05
N PRO A 147 -10.06 17.24 3.80
CA PRO A 147 -10.89 16.16 4.36
C PRO A 147 -11.45 15.24 3.27
N GLU A 148 -11.59 15.73 2.04
CA GLU A 148 -12.09 14.97 0.91
C GLU A 148 -11.16 13.82 0.53
N VAL A 149 -9.84 14.06 0.44
CA VAL A 149 -8.88 13.00 0.12
C VAL A 149 -8.81 11.96 1.24
N ILE A 150 -8.87 12.41 2.49
CA ILE A 150 -8.92 11.51 3.66
C ILE A 150 -10.18 10.64 3.63
N ALA A 151 -11.34 11.24 3.33
CA ALA A 151 -12.59 10.51 3.21
C ALA A 151 -12.58 9.49 2.05
N VAL A 152 -11.91 9.82 0.93
CA VAL A 152 -11.71 8.88 -0.18
C VAL A 152 -10.86 7.71 0.27
N GLU A 153 -9.70 7.95 0.87
CA GLU A 153 -8.83 6.87 1.35
C GLU A 153 -9.53 5.99 2.39
N ALA A 154 -10.20 6.61 3.37
CA ALA A 154 -10.89 5.88 4.42
C ALA A 154 -12.00 4.94 3.91
N ARG A 155 -12.65 5.30 2.79
CA ARG A 155 -13.66 4.42 2.16
C ARG A 155 -13.04 3.29 1.35
N ARG A 156 -11.84 3.48 0.79
CA ARG A 156 -11.18 2.52 -0.10
C ARG A 156 -10.39 1.46 0.67
N TYR A 157 -9.73 1.85 1.75
CA TYR A 157 -8.98 0.89 2.55
C TYR A 157 -9.92 0.02 3.39
N PRO A 158 -9.74 -1.31 3.41
CA PRO A 158 -10.48 -2.19 4.29
C PRO A 158 -10.12 -1.91 5.76
N ARG A 159 -11.06 -2.13 6.66
CA ARG A 159 -10.81 -2.04 8.10
C ARG A 159 -9.78 -3.09 8.53
N ILE A 160 -8.85 -2.71 9.37
CA ILE A 160 -7.78 -3.62 9.83
C ILE A 160 -8.36 -4.83 10.58
N ASP A 161 -9.36 -4.62 11.43
CA ASP A 161 -10.03 -5.72 12.15
C ASP A 161 -10.73 -6.73 11.20
N GLU A 162 -11.25 -6.26 10.08
CA GLU A 162 -11.82 -7.12 9.06
C GLU A 162 -10.74 -7.96 8.34
N VAL A 163 -9.63 -7.34 7.94
CA VAL A 163 -8.50 -8.05 7.32
C VAL A 163 -7.96 -9.11 8.27
N VAL A 164 -7.75 -8.76 9.56
CA VAL A 164 -7.29 -9.69 10.60
C VAL A 164 -8.24 -10.88 10.74
N ARG A 165 -9.54 -10.63 10.84
CA ARG A 165 -10.55 -11.67 10.93
C ARG A 165 -10.58 -12.60 9.71
N LEU A 166 -10.41 -12.04 8.50
CA LEU A 166 -10.42 -12.81 7.25
C LEU A 166 -9.16 -13.62 7.05
N LEU A 167 -8.01 -13.09 7.44
CA LEU A 167 -6.73 -13.81 7.41
C LEU A 167 -6.72 -14.98 8.39
N GLY A 168 -7.43 -14.86 9.52
CA GLY A 168 -7.46 -15.90 10.54
C GLY A 168 -6.09 -16.17 11.16
N GLY A 169 -5.99 -17.30 11.90
CA GLY A 169 -4.75 -17.70 12.55
C GLY A 169 -4.27 -16.71 13.61
N GLN A 170 -2.96 -16.60 13.77
CA GLN A 170 -2.33 -15.59 14.61
C GLN A 170 -1.91 -14.40 13.70
N THR A 171 -2.66 -13.31 13.76
CA THR A 171 -2.38 -12.10 12.98
C THR A 171 -1.94 -10.97 13.91
N GLU A 172 -0.71 -10.54 13.75
CA GLU A 172 -0.13 -9.38 14.43
C GLU A 172 -0.30 -8.13 13.56
N VAL A 173 -0.55 -6.98 14.20
CA VAL A 173 -0.67 -5.68 13.53
C VAL A 173 0.34 -4.73 14.15
N HIS A 174 1.30 -4.28 13.34
CA HIS A 174 2.36 -3.39 13.76
C HIS A 174 2.21 -2.01 13.10
N GLY A 175 2.34 -0.93 13.89
CA GLY A 175 2.52 0.40 13.33
C GLY A 175 3.89 0.52 12.68
N VAL A 176 3.96 1.01 11.46
CA VAL A 176 5.23 1.23 10.76
C VAL A 176 5.60 2.71 10.86
N PRO A 177 6.73 3.07 11.50
CA PRO A 177 7.20 4.45 11.53
C PRO A 177 7.54 4.95 10.12
N ILE A 178 7.05 6.13 9.77
CA ILE A 178 7.29 6.78 8.48
C ILE A 178 8.42 7.78 8.69
N PRO A 179 9.59 7.61 8.07
CA PRO A 179 10.70 8.55 8.22
C PRO A 179 10.39 9.92 7.60
N LEU A 180 11.00 11.01 8.13
CA LEU A 180 10.81 12.36 7.62
C LEU A 180 11.20 12.49 6.15
N ASP A 181 12.27 11.82 5.76
CA ASP A 181 12.83 11.78 4.41
C ASP A 181 12.36 10.56 3.60
N CYS A 182 11.21 9.99 3.98
CA CYS A 182 10.65 8.81 3.30
C CYS A 182 10.63 9.00 1.79
N THR A 183 11.16 8.00 1.07
CA THR A 183 11.30 8.03 -0.39
C THR A 183 10.05 7.51 -1.12
N ASP A 184 9.17 6.76 -0.44
CA ASP A 184 7.88 6.36 -0.99
C ASP A 184 6.82 7.42 -0.68
N GLY A 185 6.40 8.15 -1.69
CA GLY A 185 5.54 9.32 -1.58
C GLY A 185 4.04 8.99 -1.50
N PHE A 186 3.63 8.14 -0.58
CA PHE A 186 2.22 8.08 -0.14
C PHE A 186 1.89 9.29 0.76
N ASN A 187 0.61 9.60 0.94
CA ASN A 187 0.21 10.87 1.59
C ASN A 187 0.91 11.11 2.93
N ASP A 188 0.88 10.15 3.85
CA ASP A 188 1.47 10.29 5.20
C ASP A 188 2.99 10.51 5.17
N ALA A 189 3.69 10.14 4.08
CA ALA A 189 5.13 10.38 3.93
C ALA A 189 5.48 11.87 3.86
N TYR A 190 4.50 12.73 3.60
CA TYR A 190 4.67 14.18 3.53
C TYR A 190 4.28 14.91 4.82
N TYR A 191 4.15 14.18 5.94
CA TYR A 191 3.71 14.76 7.23
C TYR A 191 4.49 16.00 7.67
N GLY A 192 5.80 16.05 7.44
CA GLY A 192 6.69 17.18 7.77
C GLY A 192 7.15 18.00 6.56
N ARG A 193 6.67 17.65 5.35
CA ARG A 193 7.06 18.27 4.08
C ARG A 193 5.83 18.70 3.28
N PRO A 194 5.00 19.62 3.82
CA PRO A 194 3.71 20.00 3.23
C PRO A 194 3.82 20.52 1.80
N GLU A 195 4.94 21.16 1.44
CA GLU A 195 5.20 21.71 0.11
C GLU A 195 5.11 20.63 -0.98
N MET A 196 5.45 19.40 -0.66
CA MET A 196 5.37 18.28 -1.60
C MET A 196 3.96 18.04 -2.12
N LEU A 197 2.93 18.30 -1.29
CA LEU A 197 1.54 18.14 -1.72
C LEU A 197 1.02 19.36 -2.53
N LEU A 198 1.81 20.43 -2.71
CA LEU A 198 1.53 21.45 -3.70
C LEU A 198 1.96 21.05 -5.12
N ASP A 199 2.83 20.04 -5.27
CA ASP A 199 3.18 19.48 -6.58
C ASP A 199 2.04 18.55 -7.07
N PRO A 200 1.37 18.87 -8.20
CA PRO A 200 0.33 18.00 -8.75
C PRO A 200 0.84 16.59 -9.07
N ALA A 201 2.11 16.45 -9.44
CA ALA A 201 2.68 15.16 -9.78
C ALA A 201 2.85 14.25 -8.54
N ALA A 202 3.20 14.83 -7.38
CA ALA A 202 3.23 14.12 -6.11
C ALA A 202 1.83 13.62 -5.69
N ARG A 203 0.81 14.49 -5.82
CA ARG A 203 -0.59 14.11 -5.56
C ARG A 203 -1.07 12.99 -6.50
N ASN A 204 -0.77 13.10 -7.79
CA ASN A 204 -1.16 12.12 -8.80
C ASN A 204 -0.53 10.74 -8.59
N ALA A 205 0.57 10.67 -7.85
CA ALA A 205 1.17 9.40 -7.42
C ALA A 205 0.39 8.71 -6.28
N CYS A 206 -0.57 9.41 -5.65
CA CYS A 206 -1.49 8.89 -4.65
C CYS A 206 -2.90 8.81 -5.25
N SER A 207 -3.37 7.59 -5.52
CA SER A 207 -4.62 7.37 -6.28
C SER A 207 -5.86 8.06 -5.69
N ALA A 208 -5.91 8.31 -4.38
CA ALA A 208 -7.04 8.97 -3.74
C ALA A 208 -7.33 10.38 -4.30
N TRP A 209 -6.30 11.11 -4.71
CA TRP A 209 -6.48 12.45 -5.27
C TRP A 209 -7.22 12.45 -6.62
N SER A 210 -7.19 11.36 -7.36
CA SER A 210 -7.94 11.26 -8.63
C SER A 210 -9.47 11.22 -8.44
N PHE A 211 -9.93 10.99 -7.21
CA PHE A 211 -11.35 10.99 -6.84
C PHE A 211 -11.79 12.29 -6.16
N VAL A 212 -10.89 13.26 -6.01
CA VAL A 212 -11.20 14.58 -5.42
C VAL A 212 -11.52 15.57 -6.53
N GLY A 213 -12.61 16.32 -6.36
CA GLY A 213 -13.05 17.30 -7.35
C GLY A 213 -12.05 18.44 -7.54
N ALA A 214 -11.95 18.98 -8.76
CA ALA A 214 -11.01 20.04 -9.08
C ALA A 214 -11.19 21.31 -8.21
N VAL A 215 -12.41 21.63 -7.79
CA VAL A 215 -12.71 22.75 -6.88
C VAL A 215 -12.10 22.53 -5.50
N ASP A 216 -12.18 21.30 -4.98
CA ASP A 216 -11.64 20.93 -3.67
C ASP A 216 -10.12 20.90 -3.69
N VAL A 217 -9.52 20.40 -4.77
CA VAL A 217 -8.07 20.47 -4.99
C VAL A 217 -7.59 21.92 -5.03
N ALA A 218 -8.27 22.80 -5.76
CA ALA A 218 -7.89 24.22 -5.84
C ALA A 218 -8.04 24.92 -4.47
N ARG A 219 -9.07 24.62 -3.70
CA ARG A 219 -9.24 25.12 -2.32
C ARG A 219 -8.10 24.65 -1.41
N PHE A 220 -7.75 23.35 -1.46
CA PHE A 220 -6.62 22.80 -0.74
C PHE A 220 -5.31 23.53 -1.07
N GLU A 221 -5.00 23.67 -2.37
CA GLU A 221 -3.76 24.34 -2.81
C GLU A 221 -3.69 25.78 -2.36
N ALA A 222 -4.79 26.54 -2.52
CA ALA A 222 -4.84 27.96 -2.12
C ALA A 222 -4.62 28.11 -0.61
N ARG A 223 -5.32 27.28 0.20
CA ARG A 223 -5.20 27.33 1.66
C ARG A 223 -3.79 26.94 2.11
N LEU A 224 -3.28 25.80 1.64
CA LEU A 224 -1.94 25.34 2.04
C LEU A 224 -0.86 26.34 1.65
N ARG A 225 -0.90 26.87 0.43
CA ARG A 225 0.05 27.89 -0.05
C ARG A 225 -0.01 29.15 0.81
N GLY A 226 -1.20 29.66 1.11
CA GLY A 226 -1.38 30.84 1.96
C GLY A 226 -0.84 30.65 3.37
N ASP A 227 -1.13 29.49 3.99
CA ASP A 227 -0.68 29.20 5.35
C ASP A 227 0.84 28.93 5.43
N LEU A 228 1.45 28.38 4.38
CA LEU A 228 2.91 28.26 4.28
C LEU A 228 3.57 29.64 4.10
N GLN A 229 3.02 30.52 3.26
CA GLN A 229 3.55 31.85 3.04
C GLN A 229 3.44 32.77 4.26
N SER A 230 2.34 32.67 5.00
CA SER A 230 2.12 33.46 6.22
C SER A 230 2.82 32.89 7.47
N GLY A 231 3.35 31.66 7.41
CA GLY A 231 3.88 30.94 8.55
C GLY A 231 2.81 30.27 9.45
N ALA A 232 1.52 30.37 9.09
CA ALA A 232 0.43 29.79 9.89
C ALA A 232 0.52 28.26 10.00
N TRP A 233 0.95 27.57 8.92
CA TRP A 233 1.20 26.14 8.96
C TRP A 233 2.32 25.80 9.96
N ASP A 234 3.44 26.51 9.90
CA ASP A 234 4.59 26.29 10.78
C ASP A 234 4.27 26.62 12.23
N ALA A 235 3.48 27.67 12.49
CA ALA A 235 3.03 28.00 13.83
C ALA A 235 2.26 26.85 14.50
N ARG A 236 1.52 26.06 13.72
CA ARG A 236 0.68 24.98 14.22
C ARG A 236 1.34 23.60 14.13
N TYR A 237 2.02 23.32 13.02
CA TYR A 237 2.55 22.00 12.69
C TYR A 237 4.09 21.97 12.57
N GLY A 238 4.77 23.08 12.79
CA GLY A 238 6.23 23.23 12.66
C GLY A 238 7.06 22.12 13.32
N PRO A 239 6.71 21.61 14.51
CA PRO A 239 7.42 20.47 15.11
C PRO A 239 7.48 19.22 14.24
N LEU A 240 6.57 19.05 13.27
CA LEU A 240 6.60 17.94 12.33
C LEU A 240 7.77 18.00 11.35
N ARG A 241 8.28 19.22 11.05
CA ARG A 241 9.40 19.40 10.10
C ARG A 241 10.73 18.79 10.56
N THR A 242 10.88 18.61 11.85
CA THR A 242 12.11 18.05 12.46
C THR A 242 11.86 16.71 13.15
N ARG A 243 10.62 16.23 13.11
CA ARG A 243 10.26 14.96 13.72
C ARG A 243 10.83 13.81 12.89
N ALA A 244 11.76 13.04 13.43
CA ALA A 244 12.50 12.02 12.71
C ALA A 244 11.61 10.93 12.08
N SER A 245 10.49 10.61 12.72
CA SER A 245 9.49 9.66 12.20
C SER A 245 8.08 9.98 12.66
N PHE A 246 7.10 9.56 11.88
CA PHE A 246 5.67 9.75 12.16
C PHE A 246 4.96 8.40 12.26
N SER A 247 4.17 8.24 13.32
CA SER A 247 3.27 7.08 13.49
C SER A 247 1.90 7.44 12.92
N GLY A 248 1.77 7.33 11.59
CA GLY A 248 0.52 7.61 10.85
C GLY A 248 -0.37 6.39 10.70
N ALA A 249 -1.00 6.28 9.53
CA ALA A 249 -1.91 5.19 9.20
C ALA A 249 -1.21 3.90 8.76
N LEU A 250 0.11 3.91 8.51
CA LEU A 250 0.82 2.77 7.93
C LEU A 250 0.87 1.58 8.91
N ARG A 251 0.43 0.41 8.44
CA ARG A 251 0.38 -0.85 9.22
C ARG A 251 1.05 -1.98 8.45
N LEU A 252 1.79 -2.80 9.19
CA LEU A 252 2.28 -4.09 8.74
C LEU A 252 1.48 -5.20 9.44
N LEU A 253 0.75 -5.98 8.67
CA LEU A 253 0.00 -7.13 9.14
C LEU A 253 0.82 -8.38 8.86
N VAL A 254 1.01 -9.23 9.88
CA VAL A 254 1.76 -10.48 9.76
C VAL A 254 0.88 -11.61 10.27
N ALA A 255 0.33 -12.38 9.35
CA ALA A 255 -0.56 -13.49 9.68
C ALA A 255 0.15 -14.82 9.55
N ARG A 256 0.18 -15.61 10.63
CA ARG A 256 0.75 -16.96 10.66
C ARG A 256 -0.36 -18.00 10.81
N ARG A 257 -0.17 -19.19 10.25
CA ARG A 257 -1.07 -20.30 10.51
C ARG A 257 -0.98 -20.71 12.00
N SER A 258 -2.12 -21.03 12.61
CA SER A 258 -2.13 -21.62 13.95
C SER A 258 -1.40 -22.95 13.94
N SER A 259 -0.61 -23.23 14.96
CA SER A 259 0.16 -24.48 15.10
C SER A 259 -0.69 -25.75 15.11
N GLU A 260 -2.00 -25.63 15.37
CA GLU A 260 -2.94 -26.76 15.39
C GLU A 260 -3.31 -27.32 14.00
N SER A 261 -3.00 -26.61 12.90
CA SER A 261 -3.33 -27.09 11.55
C SER A 261 -2.33 -28.11 10.97
N ARG A 262 -1.27 -28.44 11.69
CA ARG A 262 -0.32 -29.51 11.32
C ARG A 262 -0.73 -30.86 11.89
N ARG A 263 -1.95 -31.35 11.67
CA ARG A 263 -2.19 -32.78 11.79
C ARG A 263 -1.72 -33.44 10.48
N PRO A 264 -0.77 -34.37 10.54
CA PRO A 264 -0.50 -35.24 9.38
C PRO A 264 -1.79 -35.98 9.03
N ALA A 265 -2.07 -36.04 7.74
CA ALA A 265 -3.12 -36.93 7.27
C ALA A 265 -2.81 -38.39 7.70
N PRO A 266 -3.83 -39.18 8.06
CA PRO A 266 -3.67 -40.55 8.53
C PRO A 266 -3.08 -41.46 7.46
#